data_c1c9420f2595f9ce41a7290812eab3e9
#
_entry.id   c1c9420f2595f9ce41a7290812eab3e9
#
_cell.length_a   1.000
_cell.length_b   1.000
_cell.length_c   1.000
_cell.angle_alpha   90.00
_cell.angle_beta   90.00
_cell.angle_gamma   90.00
#
_symmetry.space_group_name_H-M   'P 1'
#
loop_
_entity.id
_entity.type
_entity.pdbx_description
1 polymer ?
#
loop_
_entity_poly.entity_id
_entity_poly.type
_entity_poly.pdbx_seq_one_letter_code
_entity_poly.pdbx_strand_id
1 'polypeptide(L)'
;MNHPHPDLPTPAKLDKGTLRIVALGGLGEIGRNMTVFEYEGKLLIVDCGVLFPEESQPGIDLILPDFTYIKDRLNDVVAIFLTHGHEDHIGAIPYLLKERSDIPIIGSKLTLAFVDAKLRERRISAPQIEIKAGRSQKFGPFDLEFIQVNHSIPDALAVAIKTPAGLVLATGDFKMDQIPLDGRTTDLNRFRELGENGVDLFMVDSTNADIPGFTTAERDIAPVIDQVIAATERRVIVASFSSHVHRVQQVIEAANRHNRKVAYIGRSMIRNMRLAEQLGYLKVPPNVIIEQDDLDKHGDNLVLICIGSQGEPLAALSRMANGDHQIQVGEGDTVILASSLIPGNENSVYRVINELTRRSEEHTSELQSHHDLVCRLL
;
A
#
# COMPACT_ATOMS: atom_id res chain seq x y z
N MET A 1 3.17 -16.11 23.70
CA MET A 1 2.20 -16.55 22.68
C MET A 1 2.64 -17.90 22.19
N ASN A 2 1.77 -18.90 22.15
CA ASN A 2 2.14 -20.20 21.61
C ASN A 2 2.41 -20.03 20.11
N HIS A 3 3.51 -20.63 19.65
CA HIS A 3 3.84 -20.70 18.22
C HIS A 3 2.65 -21.33 17.48
N PRO A 4 2.19 -20.78 16.32
CA PRO A 4 1.07 -21.36 15.57
C PRO A 4 1.35 -22.82 15.14
N HIS A 5 2.61 -23.21 15.07
CA HIS A 5 3.07 -24.57 14.80
C HIS A 5 4.09 -25.00 15.86
N PRO A 6 3.64 -25.38 17.07
CA PRO A 6 4.54 -25.74 18.18
C PRO A 6 5.46 -26.92 17.86
N ASP A 7 5.12 -27.70 16.83
CA ASP A 7 5.88 -28.89 16.42
C ASP A 7 6.89 -28.62 15.29
N LEU A 8 7.04 -27.36 14.81
CA LEU A 8 8.07 -27.05 13.83
C LEU A 8 9.45 -27.13 14.49
N PRO A 9 10.38 -27.95 13.99
CA PRO A 9 11.70 -28.08 14.57
C PRO A 9 12.47 -26.76 14.39
N THR A 10 13.34 -26.47 15.36
CA THR A 10 14.32 -25.38 15.22
C THR A 10 15.08 -25.56 13.90
N PRO A 11 15.17 -24.54 13.05
CA PRO A 11 15.87 -24.66 11.77
C PRO A 11 17.30 -25.19 11.96
N ALA A 12 17.69 -26.15 11.15
CA ALA A 12 19.04 -26.67 11.16
C ALA A 12 20.07 -25.54 10.95
N LYS A 13 21.26 -25.69 11.55
CA LYS A 13 22.38 -24.78 11.29
C LYS A 13 22.69 -24.80 9.79
N LEU A 14 22.88 -23.61 9.21
CA LEU A 14 23.27 -23.50 7.79
C LEU A 14 24.68 -23.99 7.57
N ASP A 15 24.88 -24.74 6.48
CA ASP A 15 26.20 -25.04 5.95
C ASP A 15 26.86 -23.74 5.47
N LYS A 16 28.19 -23.73 5.52
CA LYS A 16 28.96 -22.59 5.04
C LYS A 16 28.65 -22.31 3.56
N GLY A 17 28.41 -21.05 3.23
CA GLY A 17 28.13 -20.63 1.86
C GLY A 17 26.67 -20.88 1.42
N THR A 18 25.78 -21.27 2.33
CA THR A 18 24.35 -21.46 2.02
C THR A 18 23.55 -20.21 2.36
N LEU A 19 22.66 -19.81 1.45
CA LEU A 19 21.62 -18.79 1.68
C LEU A 19 20.32 -19.49 2.08
N ARG A 20 19.74 -19.10 3.21
CA ARG A 20 18.38 -19.49 3.60
C ARG A 20 17.43 -18.33 3.39
N ILE A 21 16.26 -18.63 2.85
CA ILE A 21 15.18 -17.66 2.65
C ILE A 21 13.96 -18.19 3.38
N VAL A 22 13.37 -17.35 4.24
CA VAL A 22 12.21 -17.69 5.06
C VAL A 22 11.16 -16.61 4.92
N ALA A 23 10.01 -16.96 4.35
CA ALA A 23 8.85 -16.08 4.36
C ALA A 23 8.14 -16.18 5.71
N LEU A 24 7.99 -15.06 6.39
CA LEU A 24 7.23 -14.93 7.64
C LEU A 24 5.79 -14.44 7.40
N GLY A 25 5.48 -14.12 6.16
CA GLY A 25 4.17 -13.74 5.63
C GLY A 25 4.26 -13.38 4.16
N GLY A 26 3.11 -13.18 3.49
CA GLY A 26 3.04 -12.77 2.09
C GLY A 26 3.14 -13.92 1.07
N LEU A 27 3.21 -15.19 1.49
CA LEU A 27 3.16 -16.34 0.60
C LEU A 27 1.80 -17.03 0.65
N GLY A 28 1.11 -17.09 -0.50
CA GLY A 28 -0.23 -17.66 -0.60
C GLY A 28 -1.32 -16.82 0.06
N GLU A 29 -1.03 -15.56 0.36
CA GLU A 29 -1.95 -14.58 0.94
C GLU A 29 -1.56 -13.17 0.45
N ILE A 30 -2.48 -12.20 0.59
CA ILE A 30 -2.20 -10.80 0.33
C ILE A 30 -2.09 -10.08 1.66
N GLY A 31 -0.92 -9.53 1.96
CA GLY A 31 -0.64 -8.81 3.20
C GLY A 31 0.45 -9.43 4.06
N ARG A 32 0.78 -8.77 5.16
CA ARG A 32 1.88 -9.08 6.12
C ARG A 32 3.17 -9.53 5.46
N ASN A 33 3.52 -8.90 4.35
CA ASN A 33 4.71 -9.25 3.59
C ASN A 33 5.97 -9.10 4.47
N MET A 34 6.71 -10.21 4.61
CA MET A 34 7.98 -10.22 5.33
C MET A 34 8.80 -11.44 4.93
N THR A 35 9.97 -11.20 4.36
CA THR A 35 10.92 -12.26 3.99
C THR A 35 12.26 -12.02 4.65
N VAL A 36 12.84 -13.07 5.24
CA VAL A 36 14.15 -13.05 5.89
C VAL A 36 15.15 -13.82 5.05
N PHE A 37 16.27 -13.18 4.74
CA PHE A 37 17.42 -13.76 4.07
C PHE A 37 18.52 -13.97 5.11
N GLU A 38 18.99 -15.20 5.26
CA GLU A 38 20.06 -15.57 6.20
C GLU A 38 21.28 -16.07 5.43
N TYR A 39 22.40 -15.41 5.64
CA TYR A 39 23.70 -15.81 5.10
C TYR A 39 24.80 -15.57 6.14
N GLU A 40 25.62 -16.62 6.41
CA GLU A 40 26.73 -16.57 7.39
C GLU A 40 26.34 -15.95 8.76
N GLY A 41 25.17 -16.30 9.27
CA GLY A 41 24.65 -15.83 10.55
C GLY A 41 24.13 -14.41 10.57
N LYS A 42 24.13 -13.70 9.43
CA LYS A 42 23.53 -12.36 9.29
C LYS A 42 22.18 -12.44 8.61
N LEU A 43 21.27 -11.54 9.01
CA LEU A 43 19.91 -11.49 8.53
C LEU A 43 19.67 -10.17 7.78
N LEU A 44 19.06 -10.27 6.62
CA LEU A 44 18.44 -9.15 5.91
C LEU A 44 16.93 -9.40 5.88
N ILE A 45 16.14 -8.39 6.22
CA ILE A 45 14.68 -8.45 6.13
C ILE A 45 14.25 -7.66 4.90
N VAL A 46 13.36 -8.21 4.09
CA VAL A 46 12.67 -7.53 3.00
C VAL A 46 11.20 -7.43 3.37
N ASP A 47 10.72 -6.19 3.49
CA ASP A 47 9.41 -5.78 3.97
C ASP A 47 9.10 -6.23 5.41
N CYS A 48 8.11 -5.59 6.01
CA CYS A 48 7.58 -5.91 7.35
C CYS A 48 6.18 -5.30 7.45
N GLY A 49 5.23 -5.96 6.81
CA GLY A 49 3.87 -5.48 6.62
C GLY A 49 2.86 -6.05 7.59
N VAL A 50 1.64 -5.56 7.51
CA VAL A 50 0.48 -6.08 8.25
C VAL A 50 -0.52 -6.71 7.30
N LEU A 51 -1.38 -7.57 7.85
CA LEU A 51 -2.61 -8.03 7.22
C LEU A 51 -3.78 -7.52 8.07
N PHE A 52 -4.83 -7.05 7.42
CA PHE A 52 -6.06 -6.68 8.09
C PHE A 52 -6.93 -7.93 8.32
N PRO A 53 -7.56 -8.04 9.51
CA PRO A 53 -8.38 -9.21 9.83
C PRO A 53 -9.65 -9.25 9.00
N GLU A 54 -10.13 -10.48 8.76
CA GLU A 54 -11.45 -10.75 8.20
C GLU A 54 -12.55 -10.65 9.28
N GLU A 55 -13.81 -10.65 8.85
CA GLU A 55 -14.98 -10.65 9.75
C GLU A 55 -15.04 -11.85 10.69
N SER A 56 -14.49 -12.97 10.26
CA SER A 56 -14.39 -14.19 11.06
C SER A 56 -13.47 -14.06 12.28
N GLN A 57 -12.75 -12.93 12.40
CA GLN A 57 -11.73 -12.64 13.42
C GLN A 57 -12.13 -11.43 14.29
N PRO A 58 -13.29 -11.43 14.98
CA PRO A 58 -13.76 -10.29 15.76
C PRO A 58 -12.79 -9.97 16.90
N GLY A 59 -12.54 -8.66 17.11
CA GLY A 59 -11.64 -8.18 18.17
C GLY A 59 -10.16 -8.19 17.81
N ILE A 60 -9.80 -8.56 16.59
CA ILE A 60 -8.44 -8.42 16.04
C ILE A 60 -8.39 -7.14 15.21
N ASP A 61 -7.44 -6.26 15.49
CA ASP A 61 -7.24 -5.02 14.74
C ASP A 61 -6.24 -5.19 13.59
N LEU A 62 -5.17 -5.97 13.82
CA LEU A 62 -4.09 -6.20 12.86
C LEU A 62 -3.49 -7.59 13.06
N ILE A 63 -3.05 -8.20 11.96
CA ILE A 63 -2.30 -9.45 11.95
C ILE A 63 -0.86 -9.12 11.54
N LEU A 64 0.10 -9.53 12.38
CA LEU A 64 1.52 -9.30 12.16
C LEU A 64 2.19 -10.55 11.59
N PRO A 65 3.33 -10.42 10.91
CA PRO A 65 4.21 -11.55 10.66
C PRO A 65 4.63 -12.23 11.97
N ASP A 66 4.92 -13.52 11.92
CA ASP A 66 5.43 -14.21 13.09
C ASP A 66 6.93 -13.92 13.30
N PHE A 67 7.23 -13.03 14.22
CA PHE A 67 8.60 -12.63 14.54
C PHE A 67 9.38 -13.71 15.34
N THR A 68 8.75 -14.80 15.73
CA THR A 68 9.38 -15.86 16.57
C THR A 68 10.67 -16.36 15.94
N TYR A 69 10.71 -16.52 14.61
CA TYR A 69 11.90 -16.98 13.90
C TYR A 69 13.13 -16.07 14.10
N ILE A 70 12.94 -14.76 14.24
CA ILE A 70 14.04 -13.78 14.35
C ILE A 70 14.18 -13.18 15.75
N LYS A 71 13.26 -13.45 16.67
CA LYS A 71 13.17 -12.78 17.97
C LYS A 71 14.49 -12.80 18.76
N ASP A 72 15.13 -13.96 18.86
CA ASP A 72 16.38 -14.13 19.57
C ASP A 72 17.61 -13.74 18.74
N ARG A 73 17.41 -13.35 17.49
CA ARG A 73 18.44 -13.05 16.49
C ARG A 73 18.37 -11.63 15.92
N LEU A 74 17.63 -10.73 16.58
CA LEU A 74 17.54 -9.34 16.13
C LEU A 74 18.91 -8.65 16.06
N ASN A 75 19.89 -9.12 16.88
CA ASN A 75 21.27 -8.65 16.82
C ASN A 75 22.01 -9.00 15.52
N ASP A 76 21.53 -9.98 14.80
CA ASP A 76 22.11 -10.40 13.52
C ASP A 76 21.49 -9.68 12.32
N VAL A 77 20.37 -8.95 12.53
CA VAL A 77 19.72 -8.20 11.45
C VAL A 77 20.59 -7.00 11.07
N VAL A 78 21.06 -7.00 9.84
CA VAL A 78 21.92 -5.94 9.31
C VAL A 78 21.13 -4.77 8.74
N ALA A 79 19.94 -5.02 8.23
CA ALA A 79 19.02 -4.00 7.72
C ALA A 79 17.63 -4.58 7.46
N ILE A 80 16.64 -3.67 7.36
CA ILE A 80 15.30 -3.92 6.83
C ILE A 80 15.17 -3.11 5.55
N PHE A 81 15.06 -3.76 4.40
CA PHE A 81 14.76 -3.12 3.13
C PHE A 81 13.25 -3.11 2.90
N LEU A 82 12.71 -1.96 2.51
CA LEU A 82 11.30 -1.77 2.21
C LEU A 82 11.13 -1.48 0.72
N THR A 83 10.34 -2.33 0.06
CA THR A 83 10.08 -2.21 -1.38
C THR A 83 9.27 -0.97 -1.70
N HIS A 84 8.23 -0.67 -0.92
CA HIS A 84 7.37 0.49 -1.09
C HIS A 84 6.54 0.78 0.17
N GLY A 85 5.74 1.85 0.16
CA GLY A 85 5.08 2.40 1.34
C GLY A 85 3.64 1.94 1.62
N HIS A 86 3.17 0.81 1.08
CA HIS A 86 1.88 0.24 1.45
C HIS A 86 1.90 -0.42 2.82
N GLU A 87 0.73 -0.47 3.49
CA GLU A 87 0.60 -0.99 4.86
C GLU A 87 1.02 -2.45 5.01
N ASP A 88 0.72 -3.25 4.03
CA ASP A 88 1.07 -4.67 3.96
C ASP A 88 2.57 -4.93 3.70
N HIS A 89 3.35 -3.85 3.51
CA HIS A 89 4.83 -3.88 3.42
C HIS A 89 5.53 -3.13 4.55
N ILE A 90 4.89 -2.11 5.17
CA ILE A 90 5.54 -1.29 6.19
C ILE A 90 4.82 -1.29 7.55
N GLY A 91 3.57 -1.80 7.61
CA GLY A 91 2.69 -1.60 8.75
C GLY A 91 3.18 -2.24 10.04
N ALA A 92 3.97 -3.32 9.97
CA ALA A 92 4.49 -4.02 11.14
C ALA A 92 5.84 -3.48 11.64
N ILE A 93 6.50 -2.57 10.91
CA ILE A 93 7.78 -1.96 11.31
C ILE A 93 7.77 -1.42 12.75
N PRO A 94 6.77 -0.65 13.21
CA PRO A 94 6.78 -0.14 14.57
C PRO A 94 6.71 -1.23 15.63
N TYR A 95 6.12 -2.38 15.34
CA TYR A 95 6.02 -3.50 16.25
C TYR A 95 7.34 -4.25 16.37
N LEU A 96 8.02 -4.47 15.23
CA LEU A 96 9.35 -5.09 15.22
C LEU A 96 10.38 -4.19 15.90
N LEU A 97 10.39 -2.89 15.59
CA LEU A 97 11.35 -1.94 16.15
C LEU A 97 11.10 -1.56 17.62
N LYS A 98 9.93 -1.92 18.16
CA LYS A 98 9.70 -1.85 19.61
C LYS A 98 10.61 -2.81 20.37
N GLU A 99 10.92 -3.97 19.76
CA GLU A 99 11.84 -4.96 20.34
C GLU A 99 13.31 -4.51 20.20
N ARG A 100 13.65 -3.87 19.06
CA ARG A 100 14.99 -3.36 18.78
C ARG A 100 14.97 -2.20 17.78
N SER A 101 15.19 -0.99 18.25
CA SER A 101 15.02 0.24 17.47
C SER A 101 16.25 0.70 16.67
N ASP A 102 17.42 0.08 16.86
CA ASP A 102 18.66 0.48 16.19
C ASP A 102 18.92 -0.26 14.86
N ILE A 103 17.98 -1.09 14.39
CA ILE A 103 18.06 -1.76 13.10
C ILE A 103 17.86 -0.72 11.99
N PRO A 104 18.80 -0.58 11.03
CA PRO A 104 18.66 0.35 9.92
C PRO A 104 17.50 -0.03 9.01
N ILE A 105 16.67 0.95 8.67
CA ILE A 105 15.60 0.84 7.67
C ILE A 105 16.09 1.46 6.36
N ILE A 106 15.96 0.74 5.27
CA ILE A 106 16.38 1.15 3.94
C ILE A 106 15.13 1.25 3.07
N GLY A 107 14.97 2.34 2.34
CA GLY A 107 13.83 2.50 1.44
C GLY A 107 13.94 3.76 0.60
N SER A 108 12.99 3.92 -0.30
CA SER A 108 12.84 5.14 -1.07
C SER A 108 12.34 6.30 -0.20
N LYS A 109 12.47 7.51 -0.71
CA LYS A 109 12.16 8.74 0.04
C LYS A 109 10.73 8.77 0.57
N LEU A 110 9.73 8.41 -0.26
CA LEU A 110 8.32 8.41 0.15
C LEU A 110 8.04 7.30 1.15
N THR A 111 8.58 6.10 0.90
CA THR A 111 8.45 4.93 1.80
C THR A 111 8.97 5.27 3.20
N LEU A 112 10.19 5.83 3.28
CA LEU A 112 10.77 6.22 4.56
C LEU A 112 9.97 7.33 5.27
N ALA A 113 9.41 8.28 4.53
CA ALA A 113 8.58 9.33 5.13
C ALA A 113 7.29 8.75 5.76
N PHE A 114 6.68 7.76 5.12
CA PHE A 114 5.50 7.08 5.69
C PHE A 114 5.88 6.25 6.94
N VAL A 115 7.02 5.56 6.88
CA VAL A 115 7.54 4.82 8.05
C VAL A 115 7.88 5.75 9.20
N ASP A 116 8.58 6.86 8.94
CA ASP A 116 8.95 7.85 9.96
C ASP A 116 7.71 8.40 10.67
N ALA A 117 6.64 8.72 9.92
CA ALA A 117 5.39 9.18 10.51
C ALA A 117 4.78 8.13 11.47
N LYS A 118 4.80 6.84 11.09
CA LYS A 118 4.33 5.74 11.95
C LYS A 118 5.18 5.54 13.19
N LEU A 119 6.51 5.64 13.04
CA LEU A 119 7.45 5.51 14.16
C LEU A 119 7.25 6.64 15.16
N ARG A 120 7.09 7.88 14.69
CA ARG A 120 6.81 9.04 15.55
C ARG A 120 5.53 8.90 16.35
N GLU A 121 4.45 8.36 15.77
CA GLU A 121 3.20 8.09 16.49
C GLU A 121 3.42 7.13 17.67
N ARG A 122 4.39 6.22 17.54
CA ARG A 122 4.78 5.25 18.59
C ARG A 122 5.97 5.70 19.44
N ARG A 123 6.52 6.90 19.19
CA ARG A 123 7.71 7.44 19.86
C ARG A 123 8.94 6.56 19.71
N ILE A 124 9.09 5.92 18.57
CA ILE A 124 10.24 5.11 18.18
C ILE A 124 11.13 5.94 17.25
N SER A 125 12.43 5.84 17.41
CA SER A 125 13.43 6.41 16.51
C SER A 125 14.32 5.28 16.01
N ALA A 126 14.55 5.22 14.69
CA ALA A 126 15.40 4.22 14.05
C ALA A 126 16.28 4.88 12.98
N PRO A 127 17.48 4.33 12.72
CA PRO A 127 18.31 4.79 11.59
C PRO A 127 17.58 4.57 10.28
N GLN A 128 17.57 5.57 9.40
CA GLN A 128 16.94 5.49 8.08
C GLN A 128 17.97 5.82 7.00
N ILE A 129 17.99 5.03 5.94
CA ILE A 129 18.90 5.15 4.82
C ILE A 129 18.08 5.29 3.55
N GLU A 130 18.05 6.51 2.99
CA GLU A 130 17.40 6.77 1.70
C GLU A 130 18.20 6.18 0.57
N ILE A 131 17.52 5.43 -0.29
CA ILE A 131 18.08 4.83 -1.50
C ILE A 131 17.31 5.27 -2.74
N LYS A 132 17.94 5.09 -3.90
CA LYS A 132 17.37 5.42 -5.21
C LYS A 132 17.56 4.26 -6.17
N ALA A 133 16.63 4.11 -7.10
CA ALA A 133 16.77 3.18 -8.21
C ALA A 133 18.09 3.38 -8.96
N GLY A 134 18.66 2.29 -9.47
CA GLY A 134 19.94 2.26 -10.17
C GLY A 134 21.17 2.39 -9.27
N ARG A 135 21.00 2.30 -7.94
CA ARG A 135 22.10 2.29 -6.99
C ARG A 135 22.26 0.92 -6.36
N SER A 136 23.48 0.62 -5.93
CA SER A 136 23.80 -0.57 -5.15
C SER A 136 24.45 -0.18 -3.85
N GLN A 137 24.18 -0.97 -2.80
CA GLN A 137 24.77 -0.76 -1.48
C GLN A 137 24.90 -2.09 -0.73
N LYS A 138 26.00 -2.25 -0.01
CA LYS A 138 26.29 -3.46 0.75
C LYS A 138 25.88 -3.33 2.22
N PHE A 139 25.19 -4.37 2.72
CA PHE A 139 24.79 -4.51 4.12
C PHE A 139 25.23 -5.88 4.65
N GLY A 140 26.27 -5.88 5.48
CA GLY A 140 26.90 -7.14 5.90
C GLY A 140 27.37 -7.96 4.68
N PRO A 141 26.94 -9.22 4.56
CA PRO A 141 27.29 -10.09 3.41
C PRO A 141 26.39 -9.88 2.19
N PHE A 142 25.32 -9.07 2.28
CA PHE A 142 24.36 -8.83 1.21
C PHE A 142 24.77 -7.61 0.39
N ASP A 143 24.90 -7.77 -0.94
CA ASP A 143 25.08 -6.67 -1.89
C ASP A 143 23.74 -6.44 -2.59
N LEU A 144 23.12 -5.29 -2.33
CA LEU A 144 21.75 -4.95 -2.77
C LEU A 144 21.83 -3.98 -3.94
N GLU A 145 21.15 -4.31 -5.04
CA GLU A 145 20.90 -3.39 -6.14
C GLU A 145 19.39 -3.07 -6.20
N PHE A 146 19.06 -1.78 -6.27
CA PHE A 146 17.68 -1.29 -6.23
C PHE A 146 17.22 -0.93 -7.64
N ILE A 147 16.11 -1.53 -8.07
CA ILE A 147 15.60 -1.44 -9.43
C ILE A 147 14.25 -0.76 -9.40
N GLN A 148 14.03 0.21 -10.30
CA GLN A 148 12.75 0.88 -10.41
C GLN A 148 11.66 -0.06 -10.88
N VAL A 149 10.52 -0.06 -10.16
CA VAL A 149 9.28 -0.69 -10.60
C VAL A 149 8.14 0.32 -10.55
N ASN A 150 7.16 0.13 -11.44
CA ASN A 150 5.91 0.89 -11.38
C ASN A 150 4.92 0.16 -10.47
N HIS A 151 4.23 0.91 -9.64
CA HIS A 151 3.15 0.41 -8.78
C HIS A 151 2.10 1.49 -8.54
N SER A 152 1.06 1.23 -7.74
CA SER A 152 0.02 2.21 -7.38
C SER A 152 0.53 3.36 -6.50
N ILE A 153 1.70 3.23 -5.92
CA ILE A 153 2.41 4.25 -5.13
C ILE A 153 3.71 4.66 -5.84
N PRO A 154 4.07 5.95 -5.84
CA PRO A 154 5.36 6.39 -6.36
C PRO A 154 6.53 5.76 -5.61
N ASP A 155 7.68 5.68 -6.28
CA ASP A 155 8.96 5.36 -5.65
C ASP A 155 9.15 3.88 -5.25
N ALA A 156 8.31 2.96 -5.75
CA ALA A 156 8.44 1.54 -5.51
C ALA A 156 9.73 0.97 -6.12
N LEU A 157 10.33 0.00 -5.43
CA LEU A 157 11.61 -0.61 -5.79
C LEU A 157 11.56 -2.13 -5.70
N ALA A 158 12.08 -2.80 -6.72
CA ALA A 158 12.56 -4.17 -6.64
C ALA A 158 14.00 -4.19 -6.12
N VAL A 159 14.46 -5.36 -5.69
CA VAL A 159 15.83 -5.56 -5.21
C VAL A 159 16.45 -6.82 -5.79
N ALA A 160 17.69 -6.70 -6.28
CA ALA A 160 18.55 -7.82 -6.57
C ALA A 160 19.51 -7.99 -5.37
N ILE A 161 19.43 -9.14 -4.71
CA ILE A 161 20.19 -9.49 -3.51
C ILE A 161 21.29 -10.47 -3.91
N LYS A 162 22.50 -9.97 -3.96
CA LYS A 162 23.68 -10.79 -4.32
C LYS A 162 24.43 -11.21 -3.06
N THR A 163 24.73 -12.50 -2.99
CA THR A 163 25.60 -13.12 -1.97
C THR A 163 26.57 -14.07 -2.66
N PRO A 164 27.61 -14.56 -1.98
CA PRO A 164 28.44 -15.64 -2.54
C PRO A 164 27.67 -16.94 -2.85
N ALA A 165 26.47 -17.13 -2.28
CA ALA A 165 25.62 -18.28 -2.57
C ALA A 165 24.77 -18.13 -3.84
N GLY A 166 24.71 -16.93 -4.42
CA GLY A 166 23.92 -16.66 -5.63
C GLY A 166 23.21 -15.33 -5.61
N LEU A 167 22.37 -15.11 -6.64
CA LEU A 167 21.58 -13.93 -6.90
C LEU A 167 20.08 -14.23 -6.71
N VAL A 168 19.45 -13.51 -5.81
CA VAL A 168 17.98 -13.48 -5.67
C VAL A 168 17.45 -12.15 -6.22
N LEU A 169 16.43 -12.22 -7.06
CA LEU A 169 15.73 -11.04 -7.58
C LEU A 169 14.29 -11.04 -7.02
N ALA A 170 13.97 -10.04 -6.19
CA ALA A 170 12.65 -9.85 -5.60
C ALA A 170 12.01 -8.58 -6.16
N THR A 171 10.82 -8.70 -6.75
CA THR A 171 10.15 -7.58 -7.42
C THR A 171 9.50 -6.61 -6.44
N GLY A 172 9.08 -7.06 -5.25
CA GLY A 172 8.00 -6.40 -4.52
C GLY A 172 6.75 -6.38 -5.40
N ASP A 173 5.79 -5.52 -5.06
CA ASP A 173 4.61 -5.34 -5.90
C ASP A 173 4.92 -4.46 -7.09
N PHE A 174 4.46 -4.85 -8.28
CA PHE A 174 4.74 -4.10 -9.49
C PHE A 174 3.61 -4.18 -10.53
N LYS A 175 3.62 -3.23 -11.43
CA LYS A 175 2.77 -3.18 -12.62
C LYS A 175 3.61 -3.09 -13.88
N MET A 176 3.05 -3.54 -15.00
CA MET A 176 3.59 -3.37 -16.34
C MET A 176 2.96 -2.19 -17.08
N ASP A 177 2.60 -1.11 -16.36
CA ASP A 177 2.05 0.09 -16.96
C ASP A 177 3.10 0.80 -17.82
N GLN A 178 2.80 0.95 -19.12
CA GLN A 178 3.70 1.58 -20.10
C GLN A 178 3.51 3.10 -20.19
N ILE A 179 2.44 3.63 -19.59
CA ILE A 179 2.09 5.06 -19.61
C ILE A 179 1.75 5.59 -18.20
N PRO A 180 2.60 5.29 -17.19
CA PRO A 180 2.32 5.70 -15.82
C PRO A 180 2.25 7.23 -15.69
N LEU A 181 1.48 7.70 -14.70
CA LEU A 181 1.23 9.12 -14.49
C LEU A 181 2.50 9.93 -14.17
N ASP A 182 3.44 9.34 -13.47
CA ASP A 182 4.72 9.97 -13.10
C ASP A 182 5.85 9.71 -14.10
N GLY A 183 5.58 8.97 -15.18
CA GLY A 183 6.54 8.61 -16.22
C GLY A 183 7.54 7.52 -15.80
N ARG A 184 7.38 6.89 -14.62
CA ARG A 184 8.28 5.88 -14.07
C ARG A 184 7.80 4.49 -14.43
N THR A 185 8.26 3.96 -15.55
CA THR A 185 8.00 2.56 -15.95
C THR A 185 8.88 1.59 -15.16
N THR A 186 8.45 0.34 -15.08
CA THR A 186 9.31 -0.75 -14.60
C THR A 186 10.54 -0.90 -15.50
N ASP A 187 11.73 -0.95 -14.91
CA ASP A 187 13.01 -1.04 -15.64
C ASP A 187 13.26 -2.46 -16.18
N LEU A 188 12.49 -2.80 -17.22
CA LEU A 188 12.59 -4.10 -17.90
C LEU A 188 13.97 -4.38 -18.50
N ASN A 189 14.70 -3.33 -18.87
CA ASN A 189 16.07 -3.51 -19.39
C ASN A 189 16.99 -4.08 -18.32
N ARG A 190 16.88 -3.55 -17.10
CA ARG A 190 17.68 -4.06 -16.00
C ARG A 190 17.28 -5.48 -15.60
N PHE A 191 15.99 -5.78 -15.57
CA PHE A 191 15.50 -7.15 -15.35
C PHE A 191 16.04 -8.12 -16.41
N ARG A 192 16.04 -7.74 -17.70
CA ARG A 192 16.59 -8.54 -18.79
C ARG A 192 18.09 -8.79 -18.59
N GLU A 193 18.89 -7.75 -18.30
CA GLU A 193 20.33 -7.88 -18.08
C GLU A 193 20.67 -8.82 -16.92
N LEU A 194 19.92 -8.75 -15.81
CA LEU A 194 20.09 -9.67 -14.69
C LEU A 194 19.73 -11.10 -15.10
N GLY A 195 18.64 -11.29 -15.86
CA GLY A 195 18.24 -12.60 -16.37
C GLY A 195 19.26 -13.21 -17.32
N GLU A 196 19.86 -12.41 -18.22
CA GLU A 196 20.93 -12.86 -19.13
C GLU A 196 22.21 -13.29 -18.37
N ASN A 197 22.49 -12.65 -17.23
CA ASN A 197 23.63 -13.01 -16.37
C ASN A 197 23.34 -14.20 -15.43
N GLY A 198 22.09 -14.60 -15.31
CA GLY A 198 21.61 -15.67 -14.44
C GLY A 198 21.09 -15.17 -13.11
N VAL A 199 19.88 -15.60 -12.77
CA VAL A 199 19.20 -15.38 -11.47
C VAL A 199 18.91 -16.73 -10.87
N ASP A 200 19.43 -17.00 -9.66
CA ASP A 200 19.26 -18.29 -8.99
C ASP A 200 17.85 -18.46 -8.43
N LEU A 201 17.23 -17.37 -7.96
CA LEU A 201 15.85 -17.36 -7.51
C LEU A 201 15.16 -16.06 -7.91
N PHE A 202 14.01 -16.18 -8.57
CA PHE A 202 13.14 -15.07 -8.91
C PHE A 202 11.89 -15.09 -8.02
N MET A 203 11.76 -14.10 -7.13
CA MET A 203 10.60 -13.88 -6.27
C MET A 203 9.76 -12.78 -6.91
N VAL A 204 8.63 -13.15 -7.47
CA VAL A 204 7.81 -12.27 -8.29
C VAL A 204 6.40 -12.12 -7.73
N ASP A 205 5.86 -10.91 -7.76
CA ASP A 205 4.45 -10.65 -7.51
C ASP A 205 3.59 -11.42 -8.52
N SER A 206 2.64 -12.17 -8.00
CA SER A 206 1.76 -13.03 -8.79
C SER A 206 0.28 -12.82 -8.44
N THR A 207 -0.07 -11.68 -7.85
CA THR A 207 -1.40 -11.39 -7.28
C THR A 207 -2.55 -11.64 -8.27
N ASN A 208 -2.39 -11.27 -9.54
CA ASN A 208 -3.39 -11.45 -10.60
C ASN A 208 -2.87 -12.35 -11.74
N ALA A 209 -1.95 -13.25 -11.46
CA ALA A 209 -1.31 -14.07 -12.51
C ALA A 209 -2.27 -15.05 -13.21
N ASP A 210 -3.37 -15.41 -12.57
CA ASP A 210 -4.43 -16.29 -13.08
C ASP A 210 -5.54 -15.55 -13.84
N ILE A 211 -5.54 -14.19 -13.82
CA ILE A 211 -6.56 -13.39 -14.48
C ILE A 211 -6.15 -13.11 -15.94
N PRO A 212 -6.90 -13.60 -16.95
CA PRO A 212 -6.58 -13.33 -18.34
C PRO A 212 -6.71 -11.86 -18.70
N GLY A 213 -5.81 -11.36 -19.56
CA GLY A 213 -5.88 -10.01 -20.12
C GLY A 213 -4.75 -9.09 -19.66
N PHE A 214 -5.04 -7.79 -19.64
CA PHE A 214 -4.08 -6.76 -19.27
C PHE A 214 -4.66 -5.89 -18.18
N THR A 215 -3.84 -5.49 -17.21
CA THR A 215 -4.21 -4.48 -16.22
C THR A 215 -4.40 -3.12 -16.91
N THR A 216 -5.53 -2.46 -16.65
CA THR A 216 -5.81 -1.10 -17.15
C THR A 216 -4.74 -0.13 -16.65
N ALA A 217 -4.23 0.72 -17.55
CA ALA A 217 -3.27 1.74 -17.16
C ALA A 217 -3.92 2.76 -16.21
N GLU A 218 -3.16 3.27 -15.25
CA GLU A 218 -3.67 4.24 -14.27
C GLU A 218 -4.24 5.51 -14.95
N ARG A 219 -3.64 5.91 -16.07
CA ARG A 219 -4.11 7.04 -16.87
C ARG A 219 -5.52 6.86 -17.43
N ASP A 220 -5.92 5.64 -17.75
CA ASP A 220 -7.22 5.36 -18.38
C ASP A 220 -8.39 5.48 -17.40
N ILE A 221 -8.11 5.55 -16.09
CA ILE A 221 -9.11 5.74 -15.04
C ILE A 221 -9.49 7.22 -14.89
N ALA A 222 -8.58 8.15 -15.21
CA ALA A 222 -8.82 9.57 -15.06
C ALA A 222 -10.07 10.09 -15.80
N PRO A 223 -10.39 9.67 -17.05
CA PRO A 223 -11.60 10.09 -17.75
C PRO A 223 -12.88 9.64 -17.03
N VAL A 224 -12.89 8.45 -16.43
CA VAL A 224 -14.06 7.94 -15.68
C VAL A 224 -14.31 8.77 -14.44
N ILE A 225 -13.26 9.04 -13.66
CA ILE A 225 -13.33 9.90 -12.47
C ILE A 225 -13.83 11.29 -12.86
N ASP A 226 -13.30 11.86 -13.94
CA ASP A 226 -13.68 13.18 -14.44
C ASP A 226 -15.14 13.23 -14.84
N GLN A 227 -15.62 12.23 -15.60
CA GLN A 227 -17.02 12.13 -16.03
C GLN A 227 -17.98 12.02 -14.84
N VAL A 228 -17.65 11.21 -13.83
CA VAL A 228 -18.48 11.06 -12.63
C VAL A 228 -18.54 12.36 -11.84
N ILE A 229 -17.39 13.02 -11.62
CA ILE A 229 -17.34 14.30 -10.91
C ILE A 229 -18.11 15.39 -11.66
N ALA A 230 -18.04 15.42 -13.00
CA ALA A 230 -18.77 16.36 -13.83
C ALA A 230 -20.30 16.16 -13.78
N ALA A 231 -20.75 14.91 -13.77
CA ALA A 231 -22.17 14.56 -13.83
C ALA A 231 -22.87 14.65 -12.45
N THR A 232 -22.10 14.70 -11.36
CA THR A 232 -22.66 14.73 -10.00
C THR A 232 -23.06 16.15 -9.61
N GLU A 233 -24.31 16.36 -9.19
CA GLU A 233 -24.81 17.67 -8.76
C GLU A 233 -24.42 17.96 -7.28
N ARG A 234 -24.41 16.95 -6.43
CA ARG A 234 -24.06 17.04 -5.01
C ARG A 234 -22.61 16.63 -4.75
N ARG A 235 -22.33 16.17 -3.52
CA ARG A 235 -20.98 15.77 -3.10
C ARG A 235 -20.54 14.48 -3.77
N VAL A 236 -19.25 14.40 -4.04
CA VAL A 236 -18.59 13.16 -4.45
C VAL A 236 -17.71 12.65 -3.31
N ILE A 237 -17.88 11.41 -2.91
CA ILE A 237 -17.08 10.75 -1.88
C ILE A 237 -16.23 9.68 -2.56
N VAL A 238 -14.92 9.84 -2.54
CA VAL A 238 -13.97 8.93 -3.19
C VAL A 238 -13.24 8.13 -2.12
N ALA A 239 -13.47 6.83 -2.07
CA ALA A 239 -12.73 5.93 -1.20
C ALA A 239 -11.54 5.31 -1.94
N SER A 240 -10.35 5.46 -1.36
CA SER A 240 -9.10 4.93 -1.92
C SER A 240 -8.13 4.58 -0.78
N PHE A 241 -7.05 3.86 -1.11
CA PHE A 241 -5.96 3.68 -0.15
C PHE A 241 -5.28 5.02 0.17
N SER A 242 -4.93 5.24 1.42
CA SER A 242 -4.21 6.45 1.83
C SER A 242 -2.78 6.56 1.30
N SER A 243 -2.27 5.52 0.65
CA SER A 243 -0.98 5.46 -0.02
C SER A 243 -1.06 5.57 -1.55
N HIS A 244 -2.27 5.52 -2.13
CA HIS A 244 -2.47 5.57 -3.58
C HIS A 244 -2.40 7.02 -4.12
N VAL A 245 -1.20 7.58 -4.09
CA VAL A 245 -0.93 8.98 -4.43
C VAL A 245 -1.38 9.32 -5.85
N HIS A 246 -1.16 8.43 -6.81
CA HIS A 246 -1.53 8.65 -8.22
C HIS A 246 -3.05 8.79 -8.40
N ARG A 247 -3.85 7.96 -7.73
CA ARG A 247 -5.31 8.03 -7.78
C ARG A 247 -5.82 9.33 -7.16
N VAL A 248 -5.26 9.72 -6.02
CA VAL A 248 -5.60 10.98 -5.36
C VAL A 248 -5.23 12.18 -6.25
N GLN A 249 -4.11 12.12 -6.98
CA GLN A 249 -3.74 13.15 -7.96
C GLN A 249 -4.82 13.33 -9.04
N GLN A 250 -5.31 12.22 -9.61
CA GLN A 250 -6.36 12.25 -10.63
C GLN A 250 -7.67 12.85 -10.10
N VAL A 251 -8.06 12.48 -8.87
CA VAL A 251 -9.27 13.02 -8.23
C VAL A 251 -9.14 14.54 -8.00
N ILE A 252 -8.00 15.01 -7.51
CA ILE A 252 -7.74 16.43 -7.29
C ILE A 252 -7.79 17.21 -8.61
N GLU A 253 -7.17 16.68 -9.66
CA GLU A 253 -7.17 17.31 -10.98
C GLU A 253 -8.58 17.39 -11.58
N ALA A 254 -9.38 16.32 -11.48
CA ALA A 254 -10.77 16.31 -11.90
C ALA A 254 -11.62 17.31 -11.09
N ALA A 255 -11.50 17.30 -9.76
CA ALA A 255 -12.20 18.25 -8.90
C ALA A 255 -11.86 19.71 -9.27
N ASN A 256 -10.58 20.01 -9.52
CA ASN A 256 -10.13 21.34 -9.91
C ASN A 256 -10.72 21.78 -11.27
N ARG A 257 -10.77 20.87 -12.28
CA ARG A 257 -11.39 21.18 -13.58
C ARG A 257 -12.87 21.54 -13.45
N HIS A 258 -13.58 20.95 -12.49
CA HIS A 258 -15.00 21.20 -12.24
C HIS A 258 -15.24 22.21 -11.12
N ASN A 259 -14.22 22.98 -10.72
CA ASN A 259 -14.29 24.02 -9.67
C ASN A 259 -14.81 23.49 -8.31
N ARG A 260 -14.60 22.22 -8.01
CA ARG A 260 -14.96 21.62 -6.73
C ARG A 260 -13.84 21.73 -5.72
N LYS A 261 -14.18 21.88 -4.45
CA LYS A 261 -13.22 21.78 -3.34
C LYS A 261 -12.99 20.35 -2.93
N VAL A 262 -11.79 20.05 -2.46
CA VAL A 262 -11.38 18.71 -2.04
C VAL A 262 -11.04 18.73 -0.56
N ALA A 263 -11.54 17.76 0.19
CA ALA A 263 -11.14 17.55 1.58
C ALA A 263 -10.68 16.11 1.79
N TYR A 264 -9.57 15.95 2.53
CA TYR A 264 -9.11 14.65 2.98
C TYR A 264 -9.81 14.25 4.28
N ILE A 265 -10.39 13.06 4.32
CA ILE A 265 -11.12 12.54 5.48
C ILE A 265 -10.37 11.36 6.08
N GLY A 266 -10.04 11.49 7.37
CA GLY A 266 -9.32 10.48 8.14
C GLY A 266 -7.82 10.77 8.28
N ARG A 267 -7.27 10.42 9.46
CA ARG A 267 -5.90 10.79 9.88
C ARG A 267 -4.82 10.29 8.93
N SER A 268 -4.89 9.05 8.47
CA SER A 268 -3.90 8.47 7.56
C SER A 268 -3.94 9.14 6.18
N MET A 269 -5.14 9.43 5.64
CA MET A 269 -5.29 10.13 4.36
C MET A 269 -4.67 11.53 4.43
N ILE A 270 -5.03 12.32 5.43
CA ILE A 270 -4.49 13.68 5.65
C ILE A 270 -2.96 13.64 5.77
N ARG A 271 -2.43 12.75 6.62
CA ARG A 271 -1.00 12.64 6.88
C ARG A 271 -0.22 12.26 5.61
N ASN A 272 -0.65 11.19 4.93
CA ASN A 272 0.08 10.64 3.80
C ASN A 272 0.04 11.60 2.59
N MET A 273 -1.11 12.24 2.32
CA MET A 273 -1.21 13.19 1.22
C MET A 273 -0.39 14.47 1.47
N ARG A 274 -0.36 14.97 2.70
CA ARG A 274 0.52 16.10 3.07
C ARG A 274 2.00 15.74 2.91
N LEU A 275 2.41 14.54 3.31
CA LEU A 275 3.78 14.06 3.09
C LEU A 275 4.11 13.93 1.60
N ALA A 276 3.21 13.35 0.81
CA ALA A 276 3.39 13.21 -0.63
C ALA A 276 3.52 14.58 -1.33
N GLU A 277 2.71 15.57 -0.92
CA GLU A 277 2.77 16.96 -1.41
C GLU A 277 4.11 17.61 -1.04
N GLN A 278 4.50 17.57 0.24
CA GLN A 278 5.76 18.13 0.73
C GLN A 278 6.99 17.56 0.03
N LEU A 279 6.94 16.28 -0.34
CA LEU A 279 8.01 15.60 -1.04
C LEU A 279 7.97 15.77 -2.56
N GLY A 280 6.91 16.41 -3.10
CA GLY A 280 6.72 16.67 -4.52
C GLY A 280 6.17 15.50 -5.34
N TYR A 281 5.64 14.46 -4.69
CA TYR A 281 4.96 13.33 -5.36
C TYR A 281 3.49 13.63 -5.67
N LEU A 282 2.87 14.56 -4.93
CA LEU A 282 1.51 15.03 -5.15
C LEU A 282 1.53 16.51 -5.50
N LYS A 283 0.86 16.89 -6.59
CA LYS A 283 0.74 18.28 -7.03
C LYS A 283 -0.66 18.78 -6.73
N VAL A 284 -0.76 19.75 -5.82
CA VAL A 284 -2.03 20.31 -5.40
C VAL A 284 -2.19 21.71 -6.00
N PRO A 285 -3.21 21.97 -6.84
CA PRO A 285 -3.49 23.32 -7.31
C PRO A 285 -3.88 24.26 -6.16
N PRO A 286 -3.55 25.57 -6.25
CA PRO A 286 -3.90 26.53 -5.21
C PRO A 286 -5.41 26.53 -4.90
N ASN A 287 -5.75 26.64 -3.62
CA ASN A 287 -7.12 26.79 -3.12
C ASN A 287 -8.09 25.63 -3.45
N VAL A 288 -7.59 24.47 -3.87
CA VAL A 288 -8.44 23.29 -4.12
C VAL A 288 -8.69 22.52 -2.81
N ILE A 289 -7.64 22.29 -2.01
CA ILE A 289 -7.77 21.58 -0.73
C ILE A 289 -8.32 22.52 0.33
N ILE A 290 -9.29 22.03 1.10
CA ILE A 290 -9.85 22.68 2.28
C ILE A 290 -9.69 21.76 3.50
N GLU A 291 -9.72 22.37 4.69
CA GLU A 291 -9.71 21.59 5.94
C GLU A 291 -11.11 21.02 6.21
N GLN A 292 -11.16 19.94 6.99
CA GLN A 292 -12.42 19.26 7.31
C GLN A 292 -13.41 20.18 8.06
N ASP A 293 -12.92 21.12 8.86
CA ASP A 293 -13.74 22.07 9.62
C ASP A 293 -14.41 23.13 8.73
N ASP A 294 -13.99 23.24 7.46
CA ASP A 294 -14.53 24.20 6.50
C ASP A 294 -15.57 23.61 5.54
N LEU A 295 -15.93 22.33 5.68
CA LEU A 295 -16.86 21.64 4.77
C LEU A 295 -18.19 22.37 4.63
N ASP A 296 -18.79 22.82 5.74
CA ASP A 296 -20.10 23.50 5.76
C ASP A 296 -20.13 24.81 4.95
N LYS A 297 -18.95 25.41 4.71
CA LYS A 297 -18.84 26.66 3.93
C LYS A 297 -18.98 26.45 2.42
N HIS A 298 -18.88 25.19 1.95
CA HIS A 298 -18.83 24.88 0.52
C HIS A 298 -20.04 24.08 0.02
N GLY A 299 -20.96 23.70 0.92
CA GLY A 299 -22.21 23.00 0.56
C GLY A 299 -21.95 21.70 -0.20
N ASP A 300 -22.65 21.54 -1.33
CA ASP A 300 -22.55 20.31 -2.15
C ASP A 300 -21.39 20.34 -3.15
N ASN A 301 -20.65 21.45 -3.29
CA ASN A 301 -19.55 21.58 -4.24
C ASN A 301 -18.23 20.97 -3.72
N LEU A 302 -18.32 19.72 -3.26
CA LEU A 302 -17.26 19.03 -2.54
C LEU A 302 -16.89 17.68 -3.17
N VAL A 303 -15.60 17.35 -3.12
CA VAL A 303 -15.06 16.00 -3.30
C VAL A 303 -14.35 15.60 -2.01
N LEU A 304 -14.84 14.56 -1.36
CA LEU A 304 -14.29 14.04 -0.10
C LEU A 304 -13.46 12.80 -0.41
N ILE A 305 -12.17 12.81 -0.11
CA ILE A 305 -11.28 11.66 -0.31
C ILE A 305 -11.03 10.98 1.02
N CYS A 306 -11.40 9.71 1.14
CA CYS A 306 -11.33 8.95 2.38
C CYS A 306 -10.74 7.54 2.18
N ILE A 307 -10.50 6.83 3.29
CA ILE A 307 -10.17 5.40 3.31
C ILE A 307 -11.46 4.57 3.45
N GLY A 308 -11.37 3.27 3.14
CA GLY A 308 -12.48 2.32 3.30
C GLY A 308 -12.93 1.67 2.00
N SER A 309 -12.11 1.74 0.95
CA SER A 309 -12.40 1.11 -0.35
C SER A 309 -12.42 -0.41 -0.32
N GLN A 310 -11.88 -1.04 0.73
CA GLN A 310 -11.90 -2.49 0.95
C GLN A 310 -12.91 -2.93 2.03
N GLY A 311 -13.77 -2.01 2.49
CA GLY A 311 -14.80 -2.31 3.48
C GLY A 311 -14.26 -2.48 4.90
N GLU A 312 -13.06 -1.96 5.21
CA GLU A 312 -12.47 -2.04 6.54
C GLU A 312 -13.40 -1.39 7.59
N PRO A 313 -13.77 -2.08 8.67
CA PRO A 313 -14.84 -1.63 9.58
C PRO A 313 -14.61 -0.27 10.22
N LEU A 314 -13.36 0.06 10.54
CA LEU A 314 -12.99 1.32 11.20
C LEU A 314 -12.66 2.45 10.22
N ALA A 315 -12.69 2.18 8.91
CA ALA A 315 -12.42 3.18 7.89
C ALA A 315 -13.54 4.21 7.77
N ALA A 316 -13.21 5.39 7.27
CA ALA A 316 -14.15 6.50 7.19
C ALA A 316 -15.40 6.16 6.37
N LEU A 317 -15.25 5.52 5.17
CA LEU A 317 -16.40 5.15 4.35
C LEU A 317 -17.32 4.15 5.06
N SER A 318 -16.79 3.09 5.68
CA SER A 318 -17.57 2.09 6.40
C SER A 318 -18.35 2.74 7.56
N ARG A 319 -17.73 3.65 8.29
CA ARG A 319 -18.38 4.41 9.36
C ARG A 319 -19.44 5.36 8.83
N MET A 320 -19.22 6.02 7.68
CA MET A 320 -20.23 6.83 7.00
C MET A 320 -21.42 5.97 6.58
N ALA A 321 -21.18 4.80 6.00
CA ALA A 321 -22.21 3.85 5.60
C ALA A 321 -23.05 3.36 6.79
N ASN A 322 -22.41 3.12 7.95
CA ASN A 322 -23.11 2.70 9.17
C ASN A 322 -23.77 3.85 9.94
N GLY A 323 -23.48 5.12 9.62
CA GLY A 323 -23.98 6.28 10.34
C GLY A 323 -23.20 6.68 11.58
N ASP A 324 -22.01 6.11 11.77
CA ASP A 324 -21.15 6.34 12.94
C ASP A 324 -20.07 7.41 12.68
N HIS A 325 -20.18 8.14 11.57
CA HIS A 325 -19.27 9.21 11.20
C HIS A 325 -19.95 10.59 11.28
N GLN A 326 -19.18 11.64 11.57
CA GLN A 326 -19.71 13.03 11.60
C GLN A 326 -20.24 13.45 10.22
N ILE A 327 -19.58 13.02 9.15
CA ILE A 327 -20.05 13.22 7.78
C ILE A 327 -21.03 12.09 7.48
N GLN A 328 -22.25 12.44 7.16
CA GLN A 328 -23.30 11.50 6.76
C GLN A 328 -23.41 11.48 5.24
N VAL A 329 -23.52 10.29 4.66
CA VAL A 329 -23.86 10.11 3.25
C VAL A 329 -25.38 10.24 3.11
N GLY A 330 -25.84 11.01 2.14
CA GLY A 330 -27.25 11.30 1.94
C GLY A 330 -27.67 11.21 0.48
N GLU A 331 -28.95 11.41 0.25
CA GLU A 331 -29.56 11.44 -1.08
C GLU A 331 -28.80 12.39 -2.04
N GLY A 332 -28.54 11.96 -3.25
CA GLY A 332 -27.84 12.71 -4.29
C GLY A 332 -26.29 12.71 -4.16
N ASP A 333 -25.73 12.21 -3.07
CA ASP A 333 -24.28 12.02 -2.98
C ASP A 333 -23.84 10.88 -3.91
N THR A 334 -22.66 11.01 -4.51
CA THR A 334 -22.05 9.95 -5.31
C THR A 334 -20.85 9.37 -4.58
N VAL A 335 -20.80 8.04 -4.44
CA VAL A 335 -19.67 7.34 -3.82
C VAL A 335 -18.90 6.58 -4.90
N ILE A 336 -17.59 6.82 -4.96
CA ILE A 336 -16.64 6.14 -5.86
C ILE A 336 -15.73 5.25 -5.01
N LEU A 337 -15.76 3.94 -5.26
CA LEU A 337 -14.76 3.00 -4.73
C LEU A 337 -13.59 2.95 -5.72
N ALA A 338 -12.56 3.76 -5.46
CA ALA A 338 -11.50 4.05 -6.40
C ALA A 338 -10.25 3.17 -6.14
N SER A 339 -10.44 1.87 -5.99
CA SER A 339 -9.39 0.86 -5.89
C SER A 339 -9.90 -0.49 -6.38
N SER A 340 -9.01 -1.30 -6.91
CA SER A 340 -9.33 -2.69 -7.24
C SER A 340 -9.71 -3.47 -5.98
N LEU A 341 -10.65 -4.38 -6.12
CA LEU A 341 -11.03 -5.29 -5.05
C LEU A 341 -9.86 -6.24 -4.74
N ILE A 342 -9.44 -6.29 -3.50
CA ILE A 342 -8.45 -7.25 -3.03
C ILE A 342 -9.16 -8.60 -2.82
N PRO A 343 -8.65 -9.70 -3.38
CA PRO A 343 -9.22 -11.02 -3.14
C PRO A 343 -9.36 -11.33 -1.65
N GLY A 344 -10.56 -11.78 -1.23
CA GLY A 344 -10.92 -12.00 0.17
C GLY A 344 -11.70 -10.87 0.83
N ASN A 345 -11.72 -9.66 0.26
CA ASN A 345 -12.46 -8.51 0.82
C ASN A 345 -13.87 -8.32 0.23
N GLU A 346 -14.32 -9.22 -0.66
CA GLU A 346 -15.58 -9.10 -1.40
C GLU A 346 -16.77 -8.87 -0.48
N ASN A 347 -16.90 -9.68 0.57
CA ASN A 347 -18.01 -9.58 1.51
C ASN A 347 -18.03 -8.25 2.26
N SER A 348 -16.86 -7.76 2.68
CA SER A 348 -16.71 -6.49 3.39
C SER A 348 -17.09 -5.31 2.50
N VAL A 349 -16.65 -5.32 1.25
CA VAL A 349 -16.97 -4.28 0.27
C VAL A 349 -18.47 -4.28 -0.07
N TYR A 350 -19.03 -5.45 -0.38
CA TYR A 350 -20.48 -5.57 -0.66
C TYR A 350 -21.35 -5.15 0.52
N ARG A 351 -20.91 -5.38 1.76
CA ARG A 351 -21.63 -4.88 2.93
C ARG A 351 -21.68 -3.37 2.95
N VAL A 352 -20.54 -2.69 2.75
CA VAL A 352 -20.50 -1.22 2.69
C VAL A 352 -21.41 -0.70 1.58
N ILE A 353 -21.39 -1.32 0.40
CA ILE A 353 -22.29 -0.98 -0.71
C ILE A 353 -23.76 -1.14 -0.29
N ASN A 354 -24.11 -2.27 0.33
CA ASN A 354 -25.47 -2.52 0.79
C ASN A 354 -25.93 -1.50 1.86
N GLU A 355 -25.06 -1.13 2.80
CA GLU A 355 -25.39 -0.10 3.80
C GLU A 355 -25.55 1.29 3.18
N LEU A 356 -24.70 1.66 2.23
CA LEU A 356 -24.86 2.88 1.45
C LEU A 356 -26.17 2.87 0.65
N THR A 357 -26.50 1.76 0.02
CA THR A 357 -27.73 1.55 -0.74
C THR A 357 -28.98 1.71 0.12
N ARG A 358 -28.98 1.18 1.34
CA ARG A 358 -30.11 1.34 2.30
C ARG A 358 -30.35 2.78 2.75
N ARG A 359 -29.36 3.66 2.61
CA ARG A 359 -29.48 5.08 2.94
C ARG A 359 -30.06 5.93 1.82
N SER A 360 -30.22 5.34 0.64
CA SER A 360 -30.82 5.95 -0.54
C SER A 360 -32.22 5.37 -0.77
N GLU A 361 -33.21 6.22 -1.04
CA GLU A 361 -34.56 5.78 -1.35
C GLU A 361 -34.72 5.27 -2.79
N GLU A 362 -33.76 5.62 -3.70
CA GLU A 362 -33.71 5.14 -5.09
C GLU A 362 -32.30 4.63 -5.45
N HIS A 363 -32.25 3.47 -6.14
CA HIS A 363 -31.01 2.77 -6.39
C HIS A 363 -30.66 2.71 -7.86
N THR A 364 -29.53 3.29 -8.26
CA THR A 364 -28.79 2.86 -9.46
C THR A 364 -27.34 2.55 -9.07
N SER A 365 -27.00 1.27 -9.09
CA SER A 365 -25.59 0.85 -9.05
C SER A 365 -25.15 0.54 -10.48
N GLU A 366 -24.23 1.30 -11.03
CA GLU A 366 -23.53 0.94 -12.25
C GLU A 366 -22.21 0.26 -11.89
N LEU A 367 -22.14 -1.03 -12.19
CA LEU A 367 -20.89 -1.78 -12.23
C LEU A 367 -20.18 -1.42 -13.54
N GLN A 368 -19.31 -0.43 -13.51
CA GLN A 368 -18.43 -0.14 -14.63
C GLN A 368 -17.12 -0.89 -14.44
N SER A 369 -16.93 -1.90 -15.27
CA SER A 369 -15.73 -2.72 -15.44
C SER A 369 -15.14 -3.36 -14.17
N HIS A 370 -14.42 -4.45 -14.32
CA HIS A 370 -13.88 -5.30 -13.25
C HIS A 370 -12.90 -4.61 -12.26
N HIS A 371 -12.71 -3.28 -12.33
CA HIS A 371 -11.68 -2.60 -11.55
C HIS A 371 -12.14 -1.44 -10.69
N ASP A 372 -13.31 -0.82 -10.94
CA ASP A 372 -13.79 0.31 -10.14
C ASP A 372 -15.31 0.25 -9.98
N LEU A 373 -15.78 0.34 -8.75
CA LEU A 373 -17.19 0.37 -8.40
C LEU A 373 -17.62 1.81 -8.14
N VAL A 374 -18.61 2.29 -8.89
CA VAL A 374 -19.27 3.58 -8.66
C VAL A 374 -20.67 3.31 -8.14
N CYS A 375 -20.99 3.79 -6.95
CA CYS A 375 -22.32 3.77 -6.40
C CYS A 375 -22.86 5.20 -6.36
N ARG A 376 -23.92 5.49 -7.12
CA ARG A 376 -24.62 6.77 -7.05
C ARG A 376 -25.85 6.60 -6.18
N LEU A 377 -25.94 7.38 -5.12
CA LEU A 377 -27.12 7.47 -4.26
C LEU A 377 -28.05 8.52 -4.88
N LEU A 378 -29.16 8.09 -5.44
CA LEU A 378 -30.19 8.95 -6.01
C LEU A 378 -31.27 9.25 -4.97
#